data_0a8966319299f63ad753fd4c78620561
#
_entry.id   0a8966319299f63ad753fd4c78620561
#
_cell.length_a   1.000
_cell.length_b   1.000
_cell.length_c   1.000
_cell.angle_alpha   90.00
_cell.angle_beta   90.00
_cell.angle_gamma   90.00
#
_symmetry.space_group_name_H-M   'P 1'
#
loop_
_entity.id
_entity.type
_entity.pdbx_description
1 polymer ?
#
loop_
_entity_poly.entity_id
_entity_poly.type
_entity_poly.pdbx_seq_one_letter_code
_entity_poly.pdbx_strand_id
1 'polypeptide(L)'
;MRIALATTVQPGLDHIGPLERHQTDITVLRRAEDLAELLAIARSGLVDAVLVAGDTESLTAAFLEETARLPRPVGVAALSEVRAERRRLRGMGVPCVRADADAEQIAAVVVESASAAAEGRRPATSHGEDADHALDQAEDLDDLPITLETLGADEVPGLTDPWRDADEPNDAGPGAAPAAATPDGGPATADEGADPAPSPEEGEPAGPARESLVTVVWGPTGAPGRTTVAVNLAAEHAVAGRNTLLIDLDTYGPAVGVHLGLTEESAGVARAVRRADHGRLGAADLAAAGVRVRVAGADLTVLTGLTRVDRWPELRPAAVTALIAAARERWDRVVVDVGFGLEQDEELSFDVPAPQRNGATRAALAAADEVIAVGGPDAVALPRLVRGVEELAEVAPAARLRVVVNRLRPAAAGVAPRAQVEAVWNRYASPATPLEAFLPWDPAAADPALLAGQVLAEAAPNSPLRRALATLAGVPARPARRGRHRARPPQAIAAASSDTVRDATDTSRPARRRTLIPWSVRSRRTP
;
A
#
# COMPACT_ATOMS: atom_id res chain seq x y z
N MET A 1 15.38 22.80 -30.63
CA MET A 1 15.94 22.89 -29.26
C MET A 1 16.99 21.81 -29.15
N ARG A 2 18.23 22.14 -28.81
CA ARG A 2 19.26 21.11 -28.65
C ARG A 2 19.07 20.44 -27.30
N ILE A 3 18.92 19.12 -27.30
CA ILE A 3 18.73 18.30 -26.12
C ILE A 3 20.03 17.59 -25.78
N ALA A 4 20.52 17.82 -24.58
CA ALA A 4 21.66 17.13 -24.02
C ALA A 4 21.20 15.81 -23.41
N LEU A 5 21.67 14.66 -23.91
CA LEU A 5 21.25 13.33 -23.54
C LEU A 5 22.35 12.58 -22.80
N ALA A 6 21.98 11.85 -21.73
CA ALA A 6 22.76 10.74 -21.20
C ALA A 6 22.01 9.42 -21.41
N THR A 7 22.72 8.34 -21.65
CA THR A 7 22.10 7.03 -21.91
C THR A 7 22.87 5.90 -21.24
N THR A 8 22.16 4.87 -20.79
CA THR A 8 22.78 3.59 -20.42
C THR A 8 23.24 2.84 -21.68
N VAL A 9 24.24 2.00 -21.53
CA VAL A 9 24.80 1.21 -22.63
C VAL A 9 24.45 -0.26 -22.41
N GLN A 10 23.80 -0.86 -23.40
CA GLN A 10 23.51 -2.30 -23.38
C GLN A 10 24.41 -3.01 -24.40
N PRO A 11 25.16 -4.07 -23.99
CA PRO A 11 25.93 -4.87 -24.92
C PRO A 11 25.04 -5.45 -26.03
N GLY A 12 25.42 -5.21 -27.29
CA GLY A 12 24.68 -5.70 -28.46
C GLY A 12 23.64 -4.76 -29.04
N LEU A 13 23.31 -3.65 -28.36
CA LEU A 13 22.38 -2.63 -28.85
C LEU A 13 23.13 -1.33 -29.22
N ASP A 14 23.23 -1.01 -30.52
CA ASP A 14 23.77 0.27 -30.98
C ASP A 14 22.65 1.30 -31.26
N HIS A 15 22.13 1.91 -30.20
CA HIS A 15 21.17 3.01 -30.32
C HIS A 15 21.81 4.39 -30.39
N ILE A 16 23.10 4.50 -30.05
CA ILE A 16 23.84 5.77 -30.01
C ILE A 16 24.33 6.16 -31.40
N GLY A 17 24.94 5.23 -32.13
CA GLY A 17 25.45 5.49 -33.45
C GLY A 17 24.39 6.00 -34.45
N PRO A 18 23.18 5.41 -34.50
CA PRO A 18 22.07 5.97 -35.27
C PRO A 18 21.67 7.39 -34.86
N LEU A 19 21.56 7.68 -33.55
CA LEU A 19 21.20 9.02 -33.05
C LEU A 19 22.25 10.08 -33.39
N GLU A 20 23.54 9.74 -33.30
CA GLU A 20 24.63 10.67 -33.65
C GLU A 20 24.72 10.92 -35.16
N ARG A 21 24.37 9.95 -36.00
CA ARG A 21 24.38 10.08 -37.48
C ARG A 21 23.13 10.77 -38.01
N HIS A 22 22.02 10.62 -37.36
CA HIS A 22 20.78 11.31 -37.71
C HIS A 22 20.93 12.77 -37.28
N GLN A 23 20.75 13.72 -38.19
CA GLN A 23 20.88 15.17 -37.88
C GLN A 23 19.73 15.62 -36.94
N THR A 24 19.67 15.03 -35.75
CA THR A 24 18.71 15.38 -34.70
C THR A 24 19.28 16.52 -33.85
N ASP A 25 18.41 17.28 -33.25
CA ASP A 25 18.78 18.25 -32.21
C ASP A 25 19.26 17.60 -30.90
N ILE A 26 19.55 16.29 -30.89
CA ILE A 26 19.97 15.52 -29.71
C ILE A 26 21.48 15.31 -29.75
N THR A 27 22.13 15.58 -28.62
CA THR A 27 23.57 15.34 -28.47
C THR A 27 23.80 14.41 -27.28
N VAL A 28 24.38 13.24 -27.51
CA VAL A 28 24.75 12.30 -26.45
C VAL A 28 26.00 12.80 -25.74
N LEU A 29 25.83 13.33 -24.52
CA LEU A 29 26.94 13.90 -23.75
C LEU A 29 27.64 12.88 -22.87
N ARG A 30 26.91 11.91 -22.36
CA ARG A 30 27.43 10.91 -21.41
C ARG A 30 26.82 9.53 -21.66
N ARG A 31 27.61 8.51 -21.34
CA ARG A 31 27.21 7.12 -21.33
C ARG A 31 27.35 6.61 -19.89
N ALA A 32 26.37 5.91 -19.38
CA ALA A 32 26.32 5.37 -18.03
C ALA A 32 26.32 3.83 -18.09
N GLU A 33 26.93 3.20 -17.11
CA GLU A 33 26.94 1.74 -17.01
C GLU A 33 25.64 1.22 -16.35
N ASP A 34 25.05 2.02 -15.44
CA ASP A 34 23.84 1.69 -14.71
C ASP A 34 22.94 2.90 -14.41
N LEU A 35 21.79 2.65 -13.77
CA LEU A 35 20.84 3.69 -13.40
C LEU A 35 21.38 4.64 -12.31
N ALA A 36 22.27 4.17 -11.44
CA ALA A 36 22.83 4.99 -10.37
C ALA A 36 23.78 6.05 -10.95
N GLU A 37 24.63 5.65 -11.91
CA GLU A 37 25.50 6.57 -12.65
C GLU A 37 24.66 7.52 -13.51
N LEU A 38 23.61 7.01 -14.17
CA LEU A 38 22.71 7.84 -14.98
C LEU A 38 22.04 8.94 -14.13
N LEU A 39 21.63 8.61 -12.91
CA LEU A 39 21.07 9.55 -11.97
C LEU A 39 22.10 10.58 -11.49
N ALA A 40 23.35 10.17 -11.23
CA ALA A 40 24.43 11.09 -10.87
C ALA A 40 24.72 12.09 -12.00
N ILE A 41 24.65 11.64 -13.27
CA ILE A 41 24.77 12.51 -14.43
C ILE A 41 23.58 13.49 -14.50
N ALA A 42 22.36 13.02 -14.28
CA ALA A 42 21.18 13.88 -14.26
C ALA A 42 21.29 14.98 -13.19
N ARG A 43 21.76 14.63 -11.99
CA ARG A 43 22.01 15.59 -10.89
C ARG A 43 23.07 16.65 -11.22
N SER A 44 24.00 16.38 -12.12
CA SER A 44 25.01 17.36 -12.52
C SER A 44 24.45 18.57 -13.28
N GLY A 45 23.18 18.52 -13.72
CA GLY A 45 22.51 19.57 -14.49
C GLY A 45 23.03 19.73 -15.91
N LEU A 46 23.85 18.80 -16.40
CA LEU A 46 24.45 18.84 -17.73
C LEU A 46 23.56 18.29 -18.84
N VAL A 47 22.51 17.57 -18.48
CA VAL A 47 21.62 16.87 -19.42
C VAL A 47 20.17 17.31 -19.26
N ASP A 48 19.42 17.30 -20.35
CA ASP A 48 18.00 17.64 -20.41
C ASP A 48 17.13 16.38 -20.37
N ALA A 49 17.68 15.25 -20.80
CA ALA A 49 17.01 13.96 -20.81
C ALA A 49 17.99 12.80 -20.52
N VAL A 50 17.43 11.71 -20.02
CA VAL A 50 18.12 10.42 -19.89
C VAL A 50 17.35 9.35 -20.66
N LEU A 51 18.09 8.44 -21.31
CA LEU A 51 17.55 7.31 -22.04
C LEU A 51 18.04 6.02 -21.39
N VAL A 52 17.10 5.22 -20.91
CA VAL A 52 17.39 3.91 -20.29
C VAL A 52 17.29 2.83 -21.36
N ALA A 53 18.42 2.23 -21.72
CA ALA A 53 18.52 1.10 -22.63
C ALA A 53 19.04 -0.11 -21.85
N GLY A 54 18.34 -1.25 -21.90
CA GLY A 54 18.72 -2.48 -21.20
C GLY A 54 17.89 -2.76 -19.95
N ASP A 55 18.45 -2.62 -18.76
CA ASP A 55 17.78 -2.94 -17.48
C ASP A 55 16.65 -1.96 -17.13
N THR A 56 15.61 -1.96 -17.97
CA THR A 56 14.42 -1.15 -17.73
C THR A 56 13.58 -1.65 -16.57
N GLU A 57 13.74 -2.93 -16.17
CA GLU A 57 13.01 -3.49 -15.03
C GLU A 57 13.38 -2.84 -13.70
N SER A 58 14.61 -2.36 -13.59
CA SER A 58 15.12 -1.61 -12.43
C SER A 58 14.66 -0.15 -12.40
N LEU A 59 14.00 0.36 -13.46
CA LEU A 59 13.46 1.72 -13.49
C LEU A 59 12.20 1.79 -12.62
N THR A 60 12.28 2.56 -11.53
CA THR A 60 11.23 2.68 -10.50
C THR A 60 10.58 4.06 -10.50
N ALA A 61 9.40 4.16 -9.88
CA ALA A 61 8.73 5.44 -9.66
C ALA A 61 9.60 6.42 -8.84
N ALA A 62 10.43 5.90 -7.93
CA ALA A 62 11.38 6.70 -7.16
C ALA A 62 12.44 7.39 -8.04
N PHE A 63 12.98 6.68 -9.04
CA PHE A 63 13.91 7.26 -10.01
C PHE A 63 13.25 8.43 -10.78
N LEU A 64 12.00 8.24 -11.20
CA LEU A 64 11.24 9.27 -11.94
C LEU A 64 10.93 10.50 -11.07
N GLU A 65 10.57 10.28 -9.80
CA GLU A 65 10.36 11.39 -8.86
C GLU A 65 11.65 12.18 -8.62
N GLU A 66 12.75 11.48 -8.49
CA GLU A 66 14.04 12.11 -8.24
C GLU A 66 14.48 12.97 -9.41
N THR A 67 14.39 12.47 -10.64
CA THR A 67 14.72 13.24 -11.84
C THR A 67 13.80 14.45 -12.04
N ALA A 68 12.52 14.32 -11.65
CA ALA A 68 11.54 15.42 -11.73
C ALA A 68 11.75 16.52 -10.68
N ARG A 69 12.34 16.17 -9.51
CA ARG A 69 12.59 17.11 -8.39
C ARG A 69 13.93 17.86 -8.51
N LEU A 70 14.77 17.53 -9.48
CA LEU A 70 16.02 18.25 -9.68
C LEU A 70 15.75 19.74 -9.91
N PRO A 71 16.69 20.65 -9.54
CA PRO A 71 16.58 22.08 -9.81
C PRO A 71 16.33 22.39 -11.29
N ARG A 72 16.81 21.50 -12.15
CA ARG A 72 16.48 21.43 -13.57
C ARG A 72 15.91 20.03 -13.83
N PRO A 73 14.58 19.89 -13.93
CA PRO A 73 13.95 18.59 -14.19
C PRO A 73 14.50 17.93 -15.45
N VAL A 74 14.75 16.62 -15.36
CA VAL A 74 15.35 15.84 -16.45
C VAL A 74 14.30 14.83 -16.95
N GLY A 75 14.06 14.81 -18.26
CA GLY A 75 13.15 13.87 -18.89
C GLY A 75 13.70 12.45 -18.87
N VAL A 76 12.84 11.45 -18.74
CA VAL A 76 13.21 10.04 -18.75
C VAL A 76 12.50 9.34 -19.89
N ALA A 77 13.27 8.70 -20.79
CA ALA A 77 12.77 7.86 -21.86
C ALA A 77 13.41 6.46 -21.75
N ALA A 78 12.84 5.45 -22.39
CA ALA A 78 13.35 4.09 -22.30
C ALA A 78 13.26 3.31 -23.62
N LEU A 79 14.14 2.30 -23.77
CA LEU A 79 14.12 1.30 -24.84
C LEU A 79 13.88 -0.08 -24.23
N SER A 80 12.90 -0.83 -24.74
CA SER A 80 12.67 -2.19 -24.26
C SER A 80 12.11 -3.09 -25.37
N GLU A 81 12.61 -4.31 -25.49
CA GLU A 81 12.09 -5.32 -26.42
C GLU A 81 10.76 -5.91 -25.92
N VAL A 82 10.57 -5.96 -24.59
CA VAL A 82 9.45 -6.64 -23.95
C VAL A 82 8.20 -5.76 -23.96
N ARG A 83 7.12 -6.22 -24.65
CA ARG A 83 5.85 -5.48 -24.77
C ARG A 83 5.22 -5.16 -23.40
N ALA A 84 5.21 -6.14 -22.49
CA ALA A 84 4.66 -5.95 -21.15
C ALA A 84 5.41 -4.86 -20.36
N GLU A 85 6.73 -4.77 -20.58
CA GLU A 85 7.59 -3.78 -19.98
C GLU A 85 7.32 -2.38 -20.56
N ARG A 86 7.17 -2.26 -21.87
CA ARG A 86 6.78 -0.98 -22.50
C ARG A 86 5.43 -0.49 -21.99
N ARG A 87 4.44 -1.41 -21.80
CA ARG A 87 3.15 -1.04 -21.21
C ARG A 87 3.32 -0.55 -19.77
N ARG A 88 4.13 -1.23 -18.95
CA ARG A 88 4.46 -0.82 -17.58
C ARG A 88 5.08 0.59 -17.54
N LEU A 89 6.09 0.84 -18.39
CA LEU A 89 6.80 2.12 -18.45
C LEU A 89 5.88 3.27 -18.87
N ARG A 90 5.03 3.07 -19.88
CA ARG A 90 4.02 4.06 -20.29
C ARG A 90 3.02 4.33 -19.15
N GLY A 91 2.58 3.29 -18.43
CA GLY A 91 1.74 3.44 -17.23
C GLY A 91 2.38 4.28 -16.13
N MET A 92 3.72 4.31 -16.05
CA MET A 92 4.48 5.17 -15.15
C MET A 92 4.75 6.58 -15.73
N GLY A 93 4.30 6.85 -16.96
CA GLY A 93 4.54 8.12 -17.65
C GLY A 93 5.93 8.23 -18.28
N VAL A 94 6.55 7.10 -18.64
CA VAL A 94 7.84 7.08 -19.34
C VAL A 94 7.59 6.79 -20.82
N PRO A 95 7.87 7.73 -21.73
CA PRO A 95 7.86 7.48 -23.16
C PRO A 95 8.86 6.39 -23.52
N CYS A 96 8.41 5.36 -24.25
CA CYS A 96 9.26 4.22 -24.57
C CYS A 96 8.95 3.65 -25.95
N VAL A 97 10.00 3.16 -26.61
CA VAL A 97 9.93 2.47 -27.91
C VAL A 97 10.67 1.14 -27.86
N ARG A 98 10.58 0.35 -28.90
CA ARG A 98 11.31 -0.91 -29.04
C ARG A 98 12.83 -0.65 -29.02
N ALA A 99 13.60 -1.64 -28.59
CA ALA A 99 15.05 -1.52 -28.54
C ALA A 99 15.67 -1.45 -29.95
N ASP A 100 15.02 -2.06 -30.95
CA ASP A 100 15.41 -2.05 -32.37
C ASP A 100 14.77 -0.90 -33.17
N ALA A 101 14.12 0.08 -32.50
CA ALA A 101 13.50 1.23 -33.12
C ALA A 101 14.54 2.06 -33.90
N ASP A 102 14.10 2.76 -34.95
CA ASP A 102 14.95 3.64 -35.71
C ASP A 102 15.32 4.91 -34.94
N ALA A 103 16.30 5.66 -35.47
CA ALA A 103 16.79 6.86 -34.80
C ALA A 103 15.73 7.96 -34.67
N GLU A 104 14.75 8.02 -35.57
CA GLU A 104 13.67 9.01 -35.54
C GLU A 104 12.69 8.71 -34.40
N GLN A 105 12.31 7.45 -34.21
CA GLN A 105 11.44 6.98 -33.12
C GLN A 105 12.11 7.17 -31.76
N ILE A 106 13.40 6.83 -31.64
CA ILE A 106 14.16 7.06 -30.39
C ILE A 106 14.26 8.56 -30.11
N ALA A 107 14.52 9.37 -31.13
CA ALA A 107 14.60 10.83 -30.97
C ALA A 107 13.24 11.41 -30.51
N ALA A 108 12.13 10.91 -31.05
CA ALA A 108 10.79 11.37 -30.69
C ALA A 108 10.50 11.19 -29.19
N VAL A 109 10.75 10.01 -28.62
CA VAL A 109 10.51 9.76 -27.18
C VAL A 109 11.46 10.55 -26.28
N VAL A 110 12.69 10.82 -26.71
CA VAL A 110 13.64 11.67 -25.98
C VAL A 110 13.16 13.13 -25.97
N VAL A 111 12.70 13.64 -27.12
CA VAL A 111 12.15 15.00 -27.23
C VAL A 111 10.89 15.15 -26.40
N GLU A 112 9.99 14.17 -26.45
CA GLU A 112 8.77 14.14 -25.65
C GLU A 112 9.07 14.20 -24.16
N SER A 113 9.99 13.36 -23.67
CA SER A 113 10.37 13.31 -22.27
C SER A 113 11.02 14.63 -21.80
N ALA A 114 11.95 15.20 -22.59
CA ALA A 114 12.60 16.46 -22.27
C ALA A 114 11.61 17.63 -22.24
N SER A 115 10.67 17.67 -23.17
CA SER A 115 9.64 18.71 -23.24
C SER A 115 8.69 18.65 -22.06
N ALA A 116 8.24 17.45 -21.70
CA ALA A 116 7.37 17.23 -20.54
C ALA A 116 8.06 17.65 -19.23
N ALA A 117 9.34 17.31 -19.07
CA ALA A 117 10.12 17.71 -17.90
C ALA A 117 10.28 19.24 -17.83
N ALA A 118 10.57 19.91 -18.94
CA ALA A 118 10.72 21.36 -19.00
C ALA A 118 9.41 22.11 -18.66
N GLU A 119 8.25 21.50 -18.93
CA GLU A 119 6.93 22.06 -18.63
C GLU A 119 6.43 21.69 -17.22
N GLY A 120 7.21 20.93 -16.45
CA GLY A 120 6.82 20.43 -15.12
C GLY A 120 5.65 19.45 -15.17
N ARG A 121 5.36 18.86 -16.33
CA ARG A 121 4.35 17.83 -16.53
C ARG A 121 5.00 16.45 -16.51
N ARG A 122 4.36 15.47 -15.88
CA ARG A 122 4.61 14.07 -16.28
C ARG A 122 4.10 13.92 -17.72
N PRO A 123 4.83 13.21 -18.61
CA PRO A 123 4.28 12.88 -19.92
C PRO A 123 2.89 12.28 -19.68
N ALA A 124 1.88 12.89 -20.26
CA ALA A 124 0.55 12.34 -20.21
C ALA A 124 0.64 10.94 -20.83
N THR A 125 -0.01 9.95 -20.23
CA THR A 125 -0.38 8.76 -20.97
C THR A 125 -1.26 9.26 -22.12
N SER A 126 -0.62 9.64 -23.22
CA SER A 126 -1.34 10.09 -24.39
C SER A 126 -2.18 8.92 -24.85
N HIS A 127 -3.46 9.13 -24.90
CA HIS A 127 -4.43 8.31 -25.63
C HIS A 127 -4.07 8.35 -27.12
N GLY A 128 -2.99 7.65 -27.47
CA GLY A 128 -2.64 7.27 -28.82
C GLY A 128 -3.16 5.87 -29.08
N GLU A 129 -4.43 5.60 -28.70
CA GLU A 129 -5.06 4.29 -28.96
C GLU A 129 -5.19 4.00 -30.44
N ASP A 130 -5.23 5.03 -31.30
CA ASP A 130 -5.48 4.83 -32.75
C ASP A 130 -4.22 4.58 -33.59
N ALA A 131 -3.03 5.01 -33.15
CA ALA A 131 -1.78 4.75 -33.89
C ALA A 131 -1.10 3.45 -33.44
N ASP A 132 -1.20 3.07 -32.17
CA ASP A 132 -0.68 1.81 -31.64
C ASP A 132 -1.55 0.61 -32.05
N HIS A 133 -2.86 0.79 -32.28
CA HIS A 133 -3.75 -0.29 -32.72
C HIS A 133 -3.43 -0.78 -34.14
N ALA A 134 -2.92 0.09 -35.01
CA ALA A 134 -2.50 -0.28 -36.38
C ALA A 134 -1.15 -1.02 -36.39
N LEU A 135 -0.25 -0.71 -35.48
CA LEU A 135 1.03 -1.41 -35.32
C LEU A 135 0.87 -2.67 -34.44
N ASP A 136 -0.01 -2.66 -33.44
CA ASP A 136 -0.32 -3.80 -32.57
C ASP A 136 -0.98 -4.97 -33.33
N GLN A 137 -1.79 -4.70 -34.38
CA GLN A 137 -2.40 -5.76 -35.20
C GLN A 137 -1.40 -6.48 -36.13
N ALA A 138 -0.23 -5.89 -36.36
CA ALA A 138 0.84 -6.54 -37.14
C ALA A 138 1.75 -7.43 -36.25
N GLU A 139 1.78 -7.19 -34.94
CA GLU A 139 2.61 -7.93 -33.99
C GLU A 139 1.90 -9.14 -33.32
N ASP A 140 0.57 -9.23 -33.40
CA ASP A 140 -0.22 -10.33 -32.78
C ASP A 140 0.02 -11.72 -33.40
N LEU A 141 0.86 -11.83 -34.42
CA LEU A 141 1.19 -13.13 -35.07
C LEU A 141 2.43 -13.81 -34.48
N ASP A 142 3.24 -13.13 -33.67
CA ASP A 142 4.47 -13.70 -33.10
C ASP A 142 4.37 -14.14 -31.62
N ASP A 143 3.29 -13.79 -30.91
CA ASP A 143 3.09 -14.15 -29.49
C ASP A 143 2.09 -15.32 -29.30
N LEU A 144 2.23 -16.40 -30.06
CA LEU A 144 1.59 -17.66 -29.66
C LEU A 144 2.35 -18.25 -28.45
N PRO A 145 1.67 -18.58 -27.35
CA PRO A 145 2.34 -19.22 -26.23
C PRO A 145 2.91 -20.55 -26.68
N ILE A 146 4.24 -20.69 -26.62
CA ILE A 146 4.90 -21.99 -26.77
C ILE A 146 4.45 -22.84 -25.59
N THR A 147 3.48 -23.70 -25.80
CA THR A 147 3.11 -24.71 -24.83
C THR A 147 4.23 -25.72 -24.71
N LEU A 148 4.59 -26.06 -23.48
CA LEU A 148 5.67 -27.00 -23.10
C LEU A 148 5.51 -28.43 -23.60
N GLU A 149 4.61 -28.70 -24.54
CA GLU A 149 4.34 -30.04 -25.11
C GLU A 149 5.14 -30.40 -26.38
N THR A 150 5.98 -29.47 -26.90
CA THR A 150 6.73 -29.71 -28.16
C THR A 150 8.25 -29.86 -27.96
N LEU A 151 8.76 -29.89 -26.72
CA LEU A 151 10.16 -30.25 -26.49
C LEU A 151 10.23 -31.64 -25.87
N GLY A 152 10.55 -32.61 -26.73
CA GLY A 152 10.88 -33.98 -26.34
C GLY A 152 12.03 -33.95 -25.33
N ALA A 153 11.86 -34.75 -24.28
CA ALA A 153 12.89 -35.01 -23.30
C ALA A 153 14.08 -35.72 -23.96
N ASP A 154 15.22 -35.00 -24.05
CA ASP A 154 16.53 -35.64 -24.19
C ASP A 154 17.55 -34.82 -23.36
N GLU A 155 18.04 -35.50 -22.41
CA GLU A 155 19.18 -35.37 -21.48
C GLU A 155 20.14 -34.18 -21.67
N VAL A 156 20.23 -33.35 -20.63
CA VAL A 156 21.43 -32.58 -20.31
C VAL A 156 21.97 -33.04 -18.95
N PRO A 157 23.16 -33.66 -18.85
CA PRO A 157 23.74 -34.05 -17.57
C PRO A 157 24.45 -32.88 -16.89
N GLY A 158 24.13 -32.65 -15.63
CA GLY A 158 25.03 -32.00 -14.69
C GLY A 158 24.69 -30.59 -14.24
N LEU A 159 23.64 -30.41 -13.46
CA LEU A 159 23.53 -29.32 -12.50
C LEU A 159 22.85 -29.86 -11.23
N THR A 160 23.66 -30.13 -10.22
CA THR A 160 23.19 -30.48 -8.87
C THR A 160 22.73 -29.23 -8.16
N ASP A 161 21.46 -29.22 -7.78
CA ASP A 161 20.84 -28.22 -6.91
C ASP A 161 21.31 -28.44 -5.46
N PRO A 162 21.94 -27.45 -4.78
CA PRO A 162 22.50 -27.63 -3.43
C PRO A 162 21.47 -27.56 -2.28
N TRP A 163 20.16 -27.43 -2.55
CA TRP A 163 19.15 -27.20 -1.50
C TRP A 163 18.06 -28.28 -1.41
N ARG A 164 18.32 -29.47 -1.96
CA ARG A 164 17.37 -30.57 -1.94
C ARG A 164 17.87 -31.73 -1.10
N ASP A 165 18.09 -31.55 0.20
CA ASP A 165 18.22 -32.61 1.20
C ASP A 165 17.98 -32.05 2.58
N ALA A 166 16.77 -32.16 3.09
CA ALA A 166 16.47 -32.39 4.51
C ALA A 166 14.97 -32.71 4.68
N ASP A 167 14.73 -33.91 5.23
CA ASP A 167 13.53 -34.38 5.89
C ASP A 167 12.41 -35.04 5.05
N GLU A 168 12.64 -36.33 4.75
CA GLU A 168 11.56 -37.32 4.84
C GLU A 168 12.02 -38.57 5.61
N PRO A 169 11.26 -39.06 6.59
CA PRO A 169 11.53 -40.35 7.21
C PRO A 169 10.94 -41.50 6.40
N ASN A 170 11.79 -42.44 6.13
CA ASN A 170 11.59 -43.77 5.59
C ASN A 170 10.62 -44.61 6.44
N ASP A 171 9.59 -45.20 5.84
CA ASP A 171 8.99 -46.42 6.38
C ASP A 171 8.63 -47.40 5.27
N ALA A 172 9.12 -48.61 5.42
CA ALA A 172 9.17 -49.65 4.42
C ALA A 172 8.12 -50.76 4.58
N GLY A 173 7.62 -51.25 3.47
CA GLY A 173 7.27 -52.64 3.28
C GLY A 173 5.81 -53.07 3.22
N PRO A 174 5.53 -54.29 2.71
CA PRO A 174 5.63 -54.66 1.30
C PRO A 174 4.32 -55.31 0.74
N GLY A 175 4.21 -55.40 -0.60
CA GLY A 175 3.64 -56.60 -1.19
C GLY A 175 2.35 -56.50 -1.98
N ALA A 176 2.48 -56.87 -3.25
CA ALA A 176 1.60 -57.64 -4.11
C ALA A 176 0.93 -56.95 -5.32
N ALA A 177 1.51 -57.21 -6.49
CA ALA A 177 0.81 -57.29 -7.78
C ALA A 177 0.33 -58.76 -7.98
N PRO A 178 -0.35 -59.17 -9.05
CA PRO A 178 -0.93 -58.52 -10.24
C PRO A 178 -2.34 -59.04 -10.62
N ALA A 179 -3.00 -58.46 -11.62
CA ALA A 179 -3.62 -59.27 -12.69
C ALA A 179 -4.37 -58.40 -13.75
N ALA A 180 -4.09 -58.76 -14.97
CA ALA A 180 -4.61 -58.27 -16.22
C ALA A 180 -6.05 -58.72 -16.50
N ALA A 181 -6.75 -57.98 -17.38
CA ALA A 181 -7.53 -58.50 -18.50
C ALA A 181 -8.22 -57.39 -19.30
N THR A 182 -7.91 -57.30 -20.57
CA THR A 182 -8.74 -56.81 -21.69
C THR A 182 -9.51 -58.01 -22.26
N PRO A 183 -10.36 -57.95 -23.33
CA PRO A 183 -11.02 -56.85 -24.04
C PRO A 183 -12.50 -57.16 -24.42
N ASP A 184 -13.17 -56.27 -25.14
CA ASP A 184 -14.11 -56.49 -26.26
C ASP A 184 -15.21 -55.42 -26.27
N GLY A 185 -15.49 -54.66 -27.31
CA GLY A 185 -16.00 -54.97 -28.59
C GLY A 185 -17.10 -53.99 -28.93
N GLY A 186 -16.94 -53.18 -29.99
CA GLY A 186 -17.74 -52.13 -30.57
C GLY A 186 -19.20 -52.52 -30.99
N PRO A 187 -19.87 -51.87 -31.96
CA PRO A 187 -19.74 -50.49 -32.48
C PRO A 187 -21.12 -49.75 -32.62
N ALA A 188 -21.01 -48.45 -32.99
CA ALA A 188 -21.97 -47.65 -33.81
C ALA A 188 -23.31 -47.21 -33.21
N THR A 189 -23.58 -45.95 -33.21
CA THR A 189 -24.37 -45.25 -34.25
C THR A 189 -24.26 -43.72 -34.03
N ALA A 190 -24.16 -43.04 -35.18
CA ALA A 190 -24.22 -41.58 -35.31
C ALA A 190 -25.58 -41.04 -34.90
N ASP A 191 -25.60 -39.86 -34.26
CA ASP A 191 -26.67 -38.89 -34.55
C ASP A 191 -26.12 -37.45 -34.39
N GLU A 192 -26.55 -36.66 -35.35
CA GLU A 192 -26.18 -35.29 -35.58
C GLU A 192 -26.81 -34.35 -34.52
N GLY A 193 -26.06 -33.39 -34.06
CA GLY A 193 -26.57 -32.32 -33.18
C GLY A 193 -25.45 -31.38 -32.81
N ALA A 194 -24.88 -30.65 -33.79
CA ALA A 194 -23.97 -29.56 -33.52
C ALA A 194 -24.75 -28.37 -32.99
N ASP A 195 -24.67 -28.16 -31.68
CA ASP A 195 -24.97 -26.88 -31.09
C ASP A 195 -23.83 -25.88 -31.39
N PRO A 196 -24.15 -24.66 -31.85
CA PRO A 196 -23.10 -23.66 -32.12
C PRO A 196 -22.44 -23.21 -30.81
N ALA A 197 -21.13 -23.15 -30.82
CA ALA A 197 -20.30 -22.58 -29.78
C ALA A 197 -20.82 -21.19 -29.39
N PRO A 198 -20.85 -20.85 -28.10
CA PRO A 198 -21.21 -19.49 -27.68
C PRO A 198 -20.15 -18.50 -28.22
N SER A 199 -20.65 -17.51 -28.96
CA SER A 199 -19.89 -16.35 -29.38
C SER A 199 -19.23 -15.68 -28.16
N PRO A 200 -18.04 -15.07 -28.28
CA PRO A 200 -17.44 -14.33 -27.20
C PRO A 200 -18.42 -13.22 -26.78
N GLU A 201 -18.82 -13.26 -25.51
CA GLU A 201 -19.65 -12.22 -24.91
C GLU A 201 -18.96 -10.87 -25.13
N GLU A 202 -19.62 -10.03 -25.90
CA GLU A 202 -19.30 -8.61 -26.01
C GLU A 202 -19.14 -8.07 -24.60
N GLY A 203 -17.98 -7.48 -24.31
CA GLY A 203 -17.66 -6.93 -23.00
C GLY A 203 -18.82 -6.07 -22.52
N GLU A 204 -19.35 -6.38 -21.33
CA GLU A 204 -20.35 -5.55 -20.68
C GLU A 204 -19.86 -4.10 -20.70
N PRO A 205 -20.71 -3.13 -21.10
CA PRO A 205 -20.34 -1.72 -21.03
C PRO A 205 -19.93 -1.40 -19.60
N ALA A 206 -18.79 -0.74 -19.45
CA ALA A 206 -18.28 -0.30 -18.17
C ALA A 206 -19.42 0.37 -17.40
N GLY A 207 -19.87 -0.29 -16.33
CA GLY A 207 -20.93 0.24 -15.47
C GLY A 207 -20.55 1.64 -14.98
N PRO A 208 -21.50 2.47 -14.52
CA PRO A 208 -21.23 3.83 -14.08
C PRO A 208 -20.05 3.82 -13.11
N ALA A 209 -19.09 4.74 -13.34
CA ALA A 209 -17.87 4.85 -12.56
C ALA A 209 -18.20 4.70 -11.06
N ARG A 210 -17.63 3.69 -10.42
CA ARG A 210 -17.85 3.45 -8.98
C ARG A 210 -17.38 4.68 -8.22
N GLU A 211 -18.27 5.30 -7.46
CA GLU A 211 -17.91 6.36 -6.53
C GLU A 211 -17.09 5.74 -5.38
N SER A 212 -15.79 5.69 -5.55
CA SER A 212 -14.85 5.31 -4.48
C SER A 212 -14.59 6.54 -3.61
N LEU A 213 -14.68 6.38 -2.30
CA LEU A 213 -14.36 7.43 -1.33
C LEU A 213 -13.15 7.01 -0.49
N VAL A 214 -12.09 7.81 -0.52
CA VAL A 214 -10.90 7.65 0.30
C VAL A 214 -10.99 8.56 1.51
N THR A 215 -11.08 7.95 2.70
CA THR A 215 -11.11 8.64 3.99
C THR A 215 -9.82 8.36 4.74
N VAL A 216 -9.02 9.40 4.99
CA VAL A 216 -7.81 9.30 5.81
C VAL A 216 -8.12 9.71 7.24
N VAL A 217 -7.73 8.88 8.21
CA VAL A 217 -7.87 9.17 9.64
C VAL A 217 -6.53 9.64 10.16
N TRP A 218 -6.48 10.90 10.55
CA TRP A 218 -5.29 11.58 11.04
C TRP A 218 -5.55 12.24 12.39
N GLY A 219 -4.50 12.65 13.09
CA GLY A 219 -4.57 13.49 14.28
C GLY A 219 -3.19 13.84 14.79
N PRO A 220 -3.02 15.00 15.44
CA PRO A 220 -1.72 15.48 15.89
C PRO A 220 -1.11 14.58 16.97
N THR A 221 0.15 14.82 17.31
CA THR A 221 0.86 14.11 18.38
C THR A 221 0.03 14.04 19.65
N GLY A 222 -0.11 12.83 20.21
CA GLY A 222 -0.91 12.57 21.41
C GLY A 222 -2.41 12.51 21.17
N ALA A 223 -2.87 12.54 19.91
CA ALA A 223 -4.27 12.31 19.57
C ALA A 223 -4.67 10.86 19.88
N PRO A 224 -5.55 10.64 20.86
CA PRO A 224 -5.88 9.30 21.29
C PRO A 224 -6.88 8.64 20.34
N GLY A 225 -6.57 7.42 19.87
CA GLY A 225 -7.52 6.53 19.23
C GLY A 225 -7.75 6.75 17.74
N ARG A 226 -6.78 7.31 16.99
CA ARG A 226 -6.82 7.34 15.51
C ARG A 226 -7.13 5.97 14.93
N THR A 227 -6.29 4.98 15.22
CA THR A 227 -6.47 3.58 14.76
C THR A 227 -7.81 2.99 15.21
N THR A 228 -8.26 3.28 16.44
CA THR A 228 -9.59 2.83 16.91
C THR A 228 -10.71 3.40 16.04
N VAL A 229 -10.59 4.68 15.66
CA VAL A 229 -11.56 5.33 14.75
C VAL A 229 -11.46 4.71 13.36
N ALA A 230 -10.27 4.58 12.78
CA ALA A 230 -10.06 4.02 11.44
C ALA A 230 -10.61 2.60 11.31
N VAL A 231 -10.25 1.71 12.24
CA VAL A 231 -10.69 0.30 12.25
C VAL A 231 -12.21 0.20 12.34
N ASN A 232 -12.83 0.94 13.27
CA ASN A 232 -14.27 0.84 13.45
C ASN A 232 -15.07 1.57 12.36
N LEU A 233 -14.53 2.64 11.79
CA LEU A 233 -15.12 3.30 10.62
C LEU A 233 -15.17 2.34 9.42
N ALA A 234 -14.06 1.67 9.12
CA ALA A 234 -13.98 0.67 8.07
C ALA A 234 -14.95 -0.51 8.34
N ALA A 235 -15.01 -0.98 9.58
CA ALA A 235 -15.92 -2.03 9.99
C ALA A 235 -17.41 -1.64 9.80
N GLU A 236 -17.80 -0.42 10.17
CA GLU A 236 -19.19 0.06 9.99
C GLU A 236 -19.54 0.17 8.49
N HIS A 237 -18.62 0.61 7.62
CA HIS A 237 -18.81 0.58 6.18
C HIS A 237 -19.00 -0.85 5.64
N ALA A 238 -18.15 -1.79 6.06
CA ALA A 238 -18.29 -3.20 5.67
C ALA A 238 -19.61 -3.81 6.14
N VAL A 239 -20.01 -3.58 7.41
CA VAL A 239 -21.30 -4.03 7.98
C VAL A 239 -22.49 -3.43 7.24
N ALA A 240 -22.35 -2.22 6.71
CA ALA A 240 -23.36 -1.59 5.85
C ALA A 240 -23.42 -2.19 4.43
N GLY A 241 -22.56 -3.16 4.11
CA GLY A 241 -22.52 -3.87 2.82
C GLY A 241 -21.68 -3.17 1.75
N ARG A 242 -20.84 -2.20 2.12
CA ARG A 242 -19.92 -1.53 1.20
C ARG A 242 -18.65 -2.34 1.06
N ASN A 243 -18.15 -2.49 -0.17
CA ASN A 243 -16.84 -3.11 -0.41
C ASN A 243 -15.75 -2.18 0.15
N THR A 244 -15.11 -2.60 1.25
CA THR A 244 -14.25 -1.73 2.07
C THR A 244 -12.84 -2.26 2.18
N LEU A 245 -11.86 -1.36 2.01
CA LEU A 245 -10.44 -1.59 2.27
C LEU A 245 -9.99 -0.71 3.44
N LEU A 246 -9.28 -1.31 4.39
CA LEU A 246 -8.58 -0.61 5.46
C LEU A 246 -7.07 -0.73 5.24
N ILE A 247 -6.36 0.40 5.27
CA ILE A 247 -4.91 0.48 5.03
C ILE A 247 -4.23 1.09 6.26
N ASP A 248 -3.19 0.44 6.76
CA ASP A 248 -2.34 0.94 7.82
C ASP A 248 -1.05 1.55 7.24
N LEU A 249 -0.97 2.87 7.22
CA LEU A 249 0.19 3.65 6.79
C LEU A 249 0.87 4.39 7.95
N ASP A 250 0.59 4.03 9.21
CA ASP A 250 1.29 4.64 10.35
C ASP A 250 2.75 4.15 10.39
N THR A 251 3.68 5.03 10.03
CA THR A 251 5.13 4.77 10.03
C THR A 251 5.77 4.80 11.42
N TYR A 252 5.02 5.18 12.46
CA TYR A 252 5.48 5.29 13.85
C TYR A 252 5.00 4.14 14.72
N GLY A 253 3.74 3.73 14.55
CA GLY A 253 3.13 2.72 15.39
C GLY A 253 1.98 1.99 14.70
N PRO A 254 2.27 1.22 13.63
CA PRO A 254 1.23 0.46 12.93
C PRO A 254 0.53 -0.47 13.91
N ALA A 255 -0.80 -0.38 13.97
CA ALA A 255 -1.58 -1.07 15.00
C ALA A 255 -2.88 -1.71 14.50
N VAL A 256 -3.24 -1.53 13.23
CA VAL A 256 -4.48 -2.10 12.65
C VAL A 256 -4.51 -3.62 12.79
N GLY A 257 -3.39 -4.31 12.52
CA GLY A 257 -3.28 -5.76 12.67
C GLY A 257 -3.58 -6.20 14.10
N VAL A 258 -3.03 -5.52 15.09
CA VAL A 258 -3.26 -5.80 16.53
C VAL A 258 -4.73 -5.57 16.90
N HIS A 259 -5.32 -4.46 16.45
CA HIS A 259 -6.74 -4.16 16.69
C HIS A 259 -7.70 -5.22 16.16
N LEU A 260 -7.31 -5.95 15.13
CA LEU A 260 -8.12 -7.00 14.48
C LEU A 260 -7.67 -8.42 14.84
N GLY A 261 -6.74 -8.57 15.79
CA GLY A 261 -6.25 -9.87 16.24
C GLY A 261 -5.54 -10.66 15.13
N LEU A 262 -4.93 -9.98 14.17
CA LEU A 262 -4.15 -10.60 13.11
C LEU A 262 -2.76 -10.93 13.65
N THR A 263 -2.51 -12.22 13.87
CA THR A 263 -1.26 -12.71 14.47
C THR A 263 -0.19 -13.03 13.44
N GLU A 264 -0.57 -13.14 12.16
CA GLU A 264 0.40 -13.37 11.10
C GLU A 264 1.12 -12.06 10.78
N GLU A 265 2.44 -12.10 10.83
CA GLU A 265 3.31 -10.99 10.44
C GLU A 265 3.30 -10.79 8.92
N SER A 266 2.19 -10.30 8.38
CA SER A 266 2.13 -9.92 6.98
C SER A 266 2.22 -8.40 6.86
N ALA A 267 3.31 -7.91 6.29
CA ALA A 267 3.42 -6.51 5.89
C ALA A 267 2.69 -6.30 4.56
N GLY A 268 1.37 -6.31 4.60
CA GLY A 268 0.54 -6.16 3.39
C GLY A 268 0.86 -4.90 2.62
N VAL A 269 1.01 -3.78 3.33
CA VAL A 269 1.37 -2.47 2.75
C VAL A 269 2.75 -2.50 2.10
N ALA A 270 3.77 -3.12 2.73
CA ALA A 270 5.12 -3.18 2.15
C ALA A 270 5.16 -4.02 0.86
N ARG A 271 4.36 -5.08 0.75
CA ARG A 271 4.22 -5.84 -0.51
C ARG A 271 3.55 -5.01 -1.59
N ALA A 272 2.50 -4.28 -1.26
CA ALA A 272 1.77 -3.45 -2.20
C ALA A 272 2.63 -2.29 -2.71
N VAL A 273 3.33 -1.54 -1.82
CA VAL A 273 4.16 -0.41 -2.24
C VAL A 273 5.36 -0.85 -3.07
N ARG A 274 5.98 -2.02 -2.81
CA ARG A 274 7.04 -2.54 -3.68
C ARG A 274 6.54 -2.81 -5.10
N ARG A 275 5.34 -3.36 -5.26
CA ARG A 275 4.74 -3.54 -6.59
C ARG A 275 4.39 -2.20 -7.24
N ALA A 276 3.89 -1.24 -6.46
CA ALA A 276 3.62 0.12 -6.93
C ALA A 276 4.90 0.84 -7.40
N ASP A 277 5.98 0.70 -6.64
CA ASP A 277 7.27 1.31 -6.95
C ASP A 277 7.84 0.80 -8.30
N HIS A 278 7.54 -0.44 -8.64
CA HIS A 278 7.86 -1.02 -9.95
C HIS A 278 6.77 -0.82 -11.03
N GLY A 279 5.74 -0.03 -10.78
CA GLY A 279 4.63 0.19 -11.73
C GLY A 279 3.82 -1.07 -12.07
N ARG A 280 3.83 -2.07 -11.17
CA ARG A 280 3.17 -3.38 -11.37
C ARG A 280 1.98 -3.60 -10.44
N LEU A 281 1.52 -2.56 -9.73
CA LEU A 281 0.40 -2.70 -8.82
C LEU A 281 -0.92 -2.46 -9.54
N GLY A 282 -1.71 -3.51 -9.71
CA GLY A 282 -3.11 -3.41 -10.09
C GLY A 282 -4.06 -3.69 -8.91
N ALA A 283 -5.35 -3.45 -9.12
CA ALA A 283 -6.39 -3.69 -8.10
C ALA A 283 -6.46 -5.18 -7.64
N ALA A 284 -6.14 -6.12 -8.53
CA ALA A 284 -6.07 -7.55 -8.21
C ALA A 284 -4.87 -7.87 -7.29
N ASP A 285 -3.71 -7.28 -7.59
CA ASP A 285 -2.49 -7.46 -6.78
C ASP A 285 -2.66 -6.88 -5.38
N LEU A 286 -3.33 -5.72 -5.30
CA LEU A 286 -3.65 -5.07 -4.04
C LEU A 286 -4.58 -5.96 -3.20
N ALA A 287 -5.59 -6.58 -3.82
CA ALA A 287 -6.46 -7.53 -3.14
C ALA A 287 -5.72 -8.80 -2.66
N ALA A 288 -4.73 -9.27 -3.43
CA ALA A 288 -3.90 -10.41 -3.04
C ALA A 288 -2.90 -10.06 -1.92
N ALA A 289 -2.47 -8.79 -1.82
CA ALA A 289 -1.64 -8.31 -0.72
C ALA A 289 -2.45 -8.13 0.59
N GLY A 290 -3.76 -7.97 0.50
CA GLY A 290 -4.65 -7.77 1.64
C GLY A 290 -5.05 -9.07 2.34
N VAL A 291 -5.38 -8.95 3.63
CA VAL A 291 -5.98 -10.02 4.43
C VAL A 291 -7.49 -9.79 4.50
N ARG A 292 -8.30 -10.80 4.21
CA ARG A 292 -9.75 -10.73 4.42
C ARG A 292 -10.08 -11.05 5.85
N VAL A 293 -10.74 -10.13 6.51
CA VAL A 293 -11.18 -10.26 7.90
C VAL A 293 -12.69 -10.26 7.94
N ARG A 294 -13.26 -11.18 8.70
CA ARG A 294 -14.70 -11.23 8.92
C ARG A 294 -15.06 -10.39 10.14
N VAL A 295 -15.78 -9.29 9.96
CA VAL A 295 -16.18 -8.36 11.03
C VAL A 295 -17.70 -8.28 11.12
N ALA A 296 -18.27 -8.68 12.26
CA ALA A 296 -19.73 -8.69 12.50
C ALA A 296 -20.55 -9.37 11.36
N GLY A 297 -19.97 -10.38 10.71
CA GLY A 297 -20.58 -11.11 9.61
C GLY A 297 -20.39 -10.50 8.22
N ALA A 298 -19.67 -9.38 8.09
CA ALA A 298 -19.28 -8.76 6.83
C ALA A 298 -17.80 -9.01 6.52
N ASP A 299 -17.43 -8.88 5.25
CA ASP A 299 -16.04 -9.00 4.82
C ASP A 299 -15.37 -7.63 4.77
N LEU A 300 -14.20 -7.50 5.39
CA LEU A 300 -13.33 -6.33 5.35
C LEU A 300 -11.97 -6.75 4.81
N THR A 301 -11.48 -6.06 3.79
CA THR A 301 -10.10 -6.26 3.32
C THR A 301 -9.16 -5.34 4.08
N VAL A 302 -8.03 -5.85 4.54
CA VAL A 302 -7.06 -5.11 5.38
C VAL A 302 -5.68 -5.24 4.78
N LEU A 303 -5.02 -4.12 4.50
CA LEU A 303 -3.59 -4.03 4.29
C LEU A 303 -2.93 -3.69 5.62
N THR A 304 -2.31 -4.70 6.23
CA THR A 304 -1.57 -4.53 7.48
C THR A 304 -0.35 -3.66 7.29
N GLY A 305 -0.01 -2.89 8.32
CA GLY A 305 1.13 -1.97 8.32
C GLY A 305 2.49 -2.67 8.34
N LEU A 306 3.52 -1.88 8.56
CA LEU A 306 4.89 -2.39 8.67
C LEU A 306 5.04 -3.29 9.89
N THR A 307 5.65 -4.46 9.73
CA THR A 307 5.99 -5.35 10.86
C THR A 307 7.15 -4.80 11.69
N ARG A 308 8.00 -3.99 11.08
CA ARG A 308 9.15 -3.33 11.71
C ARG A 308 9.14 -1.85 11.33
N VAL A 309 9.15 -1.00 12.34
CA VAL A 309 9.04 0.47 12.18
C VAL A 309 10.24 1.05 11.43
N ASP A 310 11.43 0.46 11.55
CA ASP A 310 12.66 0.87 10.84
C ASP A 310 12.55 0.72 9.31
N ARG A 311 11.56 -0.04 8.80
CA ARG A 311 11.29 -0.20 7.36
C ARG A 311 10.43 0.92 6.75
N TRP A 312 10.17 2.00 7.48
CA TRP A 312 9.40 3.15 6.96
C TRP A 312 9.96 3.73 5.64
N PRO A 313 11.28 3.67 5.31
CA PRO A 313 11.77 4.18 4.03
C PRO A 313 11.22 3.46 2.80
N GLU A 314 10.63 2.26 2.98
CA GLU A 314 9.95 1.55 1.89
C GLU A 314 8.64 2.22 1.46
N LEU A 315 7.99 2.99 2.35
CA LEU A 315 6.72 3.65 2.07
C LEU A 315 6.94 5.02 1.39
N ARG A 316 7.37 4.97 0.14
CA ARG A 316 7.65 6.18 -0.64
C ARG A 316 6.36 6.90 -1.06
N PRO A 317 6.35 8.24 -1.12
CA PRO A 317 5.16 9.03 -1.47
C PRO A 317 4.50 8.60 -2.79
N ALA A 318 5.28 8.41 -3.87
CA ALA A 318 4.76 7.99 -5.16
C ALA A 318 4.10 6.60 -5.12
N ALA A 319 4.71 5.64 -4.40
CA ALA A 319 4.17 4.30 -4.25
C ALA A 319 2.86 4.32 -3.43
N VAL A 320 2.77 5.18 -2.41
CA VAL A 320 1.52 5.38 -1.63
C VAL A 320 0.42 6.00 -2.50
N THR A 321 0.76 7.00 -3.32
CA THR A 321 -0.21 7.59 -4.27
C THR A 321 -0.72 6.55 -5.26
N ALA A 322 0.16 5.74 -5.85
CA ALA A 322 -0.22 4.65 -6.76
C ALA A 322 -1.06 3.57 -6.06
N LEU A 323 -0.75 3.24 -4.80
CA LEU A 323 -1.53 2.31 -3.98
C LEU A 323 -2.96 2.81 -3.78
N ILE A 324 -3.15 4.08 -3.43
CA ILE A 324 -4.48 4.68 -3.24
C ILE A 324 -5.24 4.74 -4.58
N ALA A 325 -4.57 5.06 -5.68
CA ALA A 325 -5.18 5.05 -7.01
C ALA A 325 -5.68 3.64 -7.39
N ALA A 326 -4.87 2.60 -7.22
CA ALA A 326 -5.29 1.20 -7.45
C ALA A 326 -6.41 0.75 -6.50
N ALA A 327 -6.45 1.27 -5.27
CA ALA A 327 -7.53 0.98 -4.33
C ALA A 327 -8.88 1.55 -4.80
N ARG A 328 -8.89 2.74 -5.40
CA ARG A 328 -10.10 3.39 -5.92
C ARG A 328 -10.77 2.58 -7.04
N GLU A 329 -10.02 1.81 -7.81
CA GLU A 329 -10.57 0.99 -8.91
C GLU A 329 -11.46 -0.16 -8.42
N ARG A 330 -11.29 -0.61 -7.17
CA ARG A 330 -11.92 -1.83 -6.68
C ARG A 330 -12.84 -1.64 -5.48
N TRP A 331 -12.51 -0.74 -4.55
CA TRP A 331 -13.26 -0.58 -3.30
C TRP A 331 -14.12 0.67 -3.30
N ASP A 332 -15.35 0.55 -2.80
CA ASP A 332 -16.29 1.66 -2.65
C ASP A 332 -15.84 2.59 -1.51
N ARG A 333 -15.16 2.05 -0.50
CA ARG A 333 -14.64 2.78 0.66
C ARG A 333 -13.22 2.34 0.96
N VAL A 334 -12.33 3.31 0.99
CA VAL A 334 -10.93 3.13 1.38
C VAL A 334 -10.68 3.95 2.63
N VAL A 335 -10.41 3.29 3.76
CA VAL A 335 -10.06 3.95 5.02
C VAL A 335 -8.58 3.77 5.27
N VAL A 336 -7.88 4.87 5.53
CA VAL A 336 -6.42 4.88 5.71
C VAL A 336 -6.09 5.41 7.11
N ASP A 337 -5.40 4.60 7.91
CA ASP A 337 -4.83 5.02 9.20
C ASP A 337 -3.41 5.54 8.98
N VAL A 338 -3.10 6.75 9.42
CA VAL A 338 -1.79 7.38 9.19
C VAL A 338 -1.14 7.87 10.47
N GLY A 339 0.17 8.08 10.44
CA GLY A 339 0.94 8.72 11.50
C GLY A 339 0.54 10.18 11.73
N PHE A 340 1.08 10.77 12.79
CA PHE A 340 0.73 12.12 13.23
C PHE A 340 1.53 13.23 12.53
N GLY A 341 2.74 12.93 12.01
CA GLY A 341 3.68 13.94 11.52
C GLY A 341 3.27 14.51 10.17
N LEU A 342 3.30 15.83 10.05
CA LEU A 342 3.06 16.59 8.81
C LEU A 342 4.31 17.32 8.32
N GLU A 343 5.33 17.47 9.17
CA GLU A 343 6.56 18.19 8.87
C GLU A 343 7.30 17.55 7.70
N GLN A 344 7.91 18.38 6.87
CA GLN A 344 8.91 17.99 5.90
C GLN A 344 10.29 18.23 6.49
N ASP A 345 11.18 17.27 6.31
CA ASP A 345 12.57 17.39 6.74
C ASP A 345 13.33 18.16 5.65
N GLU A 346 13.29 19.50 5.73
CA GLU A 346 13.86 20.40 4.72
C GLU A 346 15.38 20.34 4.70
N GLU A 347 16.03 20.11 5.84
CA GLU A 347 17.51 20.10 5.96
C GLU A 347 18.15 18.92 5.22
N LEU A 348 17.43 17.79 5.07
CA LEU A 348 17.93 16.61 4.37
C LEU A 348 17.65 16.63 2.86
N SER A 349 16.91 17.62 2.36
CA SER A 349 16.50 17.67 0.94
C SER A 349 17.43 18.47 0.04
N PHE A 350 18.43 19.17 0.57
CA PHE A 350 19.27 20.07 -0.22
C PHE A 350 20.36 19.38 -1.03
N ASP A 351 20.90 18.25 -0.56
CA ASP A 351 22.04 17.59 -1.23
C ASP A 351 21.74 16.16 -1.74
N VAL A 352 20.83 15.44 -1.11
CA VAL A 352 20.41 14.09 -1.52
C VAL A 352 18.94 13.91 -1.15
N PRO A 353 18.07 13.40 -2.05
CA PRO A 353 16.70 13.07 -1.68
C PRO A 353 16.69 11.95 -0.62
N ALA A 354 16.68 12.35 0.65
CA ALA A 354 16.58 11.41 1.73
C ALA A 354 15.10 10.96 1.88
N PRO A 355 14.85 9.69 2.20
CA PRO A 355 13.52 9.23 2.52
C PRO A 355 12.94 10.06 3.66
N GLN A 356 11.71 10.58 3.51
CA GLN A 356 11.02 11.35 4.54
C GLN A 356 10.00 10.48 5.27
N ARG A 357 10.13 10.37 6.58
CA ARG A 357 9.27 9.48 7.40
C ARG A 357 7.80 9.86 7.31
N ASN A 358 7.50 11.16 7.23
CA ASN A 358 6.14 11.69 7.08
C ASN A 358 5.63 11.66 5.62
N GLY A 359 6.48 11.27 4.67
CA GLY A 359 6.15 11.27 3.24
C GLY A 359 4.94 10.40 2.91
N ALA A 360 4.81 9.22 3.53
CA ALA A 360 3.66 8.35 3.36
C ALA A 360 2.36 8.98 3.88
N THR A 361 2.39 9.58 5.07
CA THR A 361 1.26 10.31 5.67
C THR A 361 0.81 11.45 4.77
N ARG A 362 1.74 12.31 4.33
CA ARG A 362 1.46 13.45 3.47
C ARG A 362 0.89 13.04 2.11
N ALA A 363 1.44 11.99 1.48
CA ALA A 363 0.94 11.45 0.22
C ALA A 363 -0.50 10.91 0.37
N ALA A 364 -0.79 10.19 1.45
CA ALA A 364 -2.13 9.70 1.73
C ALA A 364 -3.14 10.85 1.94
N LEU A 365 -2.75 11.88 2.70
CA LEU A 365 -3.57 13.06 2.94
C LEU A 365 -3.85 13.85 1.65
N ALA A 366 -2.83 14.04 0.81
CA ALA A 366 -2.98 14.73 -0.48
C ALA A 366 -3.88 13.97 -1.48
N ALA A 367 -3.97 12.64 -1.34
CA ALA A 367 -4.81 11.79 -2.19
C ALA A 367 -6.22 11.54 -1.61
N ALA A 368 -6.54 12.12 -0.44
CA ALA A 368 -7.81 11.91 0.26
C ALA A 368 -8.96 12.72 -0.35
N ASP A 369 -10.16 12.15 -0.38
CA ASP A 369 -11.41 12.90 -0.61
C ASP A 369 -11.90 13.51 0.71
N GLU A 370 -11.66 12.81 1.81
CA GLU A 370 -12.11 13.17 3.14
C GLU A 370 -11.01 12.88 4.17
N VAL A 371 -10.77 13.82 5.09
CA VAL A 371 -9.86 13.63 6.22
C VAL A 371 -10.63 13.77 7.52
N ILE A 372 -10.57 12.75 8.36
CA ILE A 372 -11.09 12.78 9.73
C ILE A 372 -9.94 13.14 10.66
N ALA A 373 -9.93 14.38 11.16
CA ALA A 373 -8.98 14.87 12.11
C ALA A 373 -9.42 14.53 13.55
N VAL A 374 -8.74 13.60 14.19
CA VAL A 374 -9.08 13.08 15.52
C VAL A 374 -8.23 13.79 16.58
N GLY A 375 -8.86 14.37 17.61
CA GLY A 375 -8.17 14.94 18.76
C GLY A 375 -8.83 14.57 20.09
N GLY A 376 -8.22 15.01 21.20
CA GLY A 376 -8.76 14.80 22.55
C GLY A 376 -9.43 16.05 23.11
N PRO A 377 -10.23 15.93 24.18
CA PRO A 377 -10.99 17.02 24.77
C PRO A 377 -10.24 17.79 25.86
N ASP A 378 -9.06 17.33 26.26
CA ASP A 378 -8.30 17.88 27.39
C ASP A 378 -7.47 19.11 27.00
N ALA A 379 -6.95 19.80 28.03
CA ALA A 379 -6.21 21.05 27.90
C ALA A 379 -4.91 20.94 27.09
N VAL A 380 -4.40 19.74 26.84
CA VAL A 380 -3.20 19.50 26.03
C VAL A 380 -3.57 19.11 24.59
N ALA A 381 -4.52 18.19 24.46
CA ALA A 381 -4.88 17.61 23.15
C ALA A 381 -5.70 18.58 22.29
N LEU A 382 -6.61 19.36 22.89
CA LEU A 382 -7.48 20.27 22.13
C LEU A 382 -6.70 21.42 21.45
N PRO A 383 -5.75 22.13 22.10
CA PRO A 383 -4.91 23.12 21.43
C PRO A 383 -4.02 22.53 20.33
N ARG A 384 -3.56 21.27 20.49
CA ARG A 384 -2.81 20.58 19.43
C ARG A 384 -3.69 20.30 18.23
N LEU A 385 -4.96 19.90 18.46
CA LEU A 385 -5.91 19.67 17.37
C LEU A 385 -6.20 20.98 16.62
N VAL A 386 -6.39 22.11 17.31
CA VAL A 386 -6.62 23.42 16.68
C VAL A 386 -5.48 23.77 15.73
N ARG A 387 -4.24 23.72 16.21
CA ARG A 387 -3.05 24.00 15.38
C ARG A 387 -2.87 22.99 14.24
N GLY A 388 -2.99 21.70 14.56
CA GLY A 388 -2.79 20.66 13.57
C GLY A 388 -3.81 20.66 12.44
N VAL A 389 -5.03 21.17 12.68
CA VAL A 389 -6.04 21.36 11.63
C VAL A 389 -5.65 22.47 10.65
N GLU A 390 -4.98 23.53 11.11
CA GLU A 390 -4.45 24.59 10.25
C GLU A 390 -3.33 24.04 9.35
N GLU A 391 -2.38 23.31 9.92
CA GLU A 391 -1.31 22.63 9.17
C GLU A 391 -1.87 21.59 8.17
N LEU A 392 -2.90 20.85 8.59
CA LEU A 392 -3.55 19.84 7.74
C LEU A 392 -4.20 20.45 6.51
N ALA A 393 -4.78 21.65 6.61
CA ALA A 393 -5.39 22.34 5.48
C ALA A 393 -4.38 22.68 4.37
N GLU A 394 -3.10 22.89 4.73
CA GLU A 394 -2.02 23.11 3.76
C GLU A 394 -1.61 21.81 3.04
N VAL A 395 -1.66 20.67 3.76
CA VAL A 395 -1.25 19.36 3.21
C VAL A 395 -2.35 18.72 2.36
N ALA A 396 -3.61 18.92 2.72
CA ALA A 396 -4.78 18.32 2.08
C ALA A 396 -5.84 19.36 1.67
N PRO A 397 -5.49 20.36 0.84
CA PRO A 397 -6.38 21.49 0.53
C PRO A 397 -7.63 21.07 -0.26
N ALA A 398 -7.60 19.93 -0.95
CA ALA A 398 -8.74 19.43 -1.74
C ALA A 398 -9.67 18.52 -0.93
N ALA A 399 -9.22 18.02 0.22
CA ALA A 399 -9.99 17.08 1.02
C ALA A 399 -11.07 17.77 1.87
N ARG A 400 -12.23 17.13 2.00
CA ARG A 400 -13.21 17.53 3.00
C ARG A 400 -12.70 17.22 4.40
N LEU A 401 -12.47 18.27 5.20
CA LEU A 401 -12.00 18.10 6.57
C LEU A 401 -13.16 17.92 7.55
N ARG A 402 -13.09 16.87 8.37
CA ARG A 402 -14.07 16.49 9.40
C ARG A 402 -13.37 16.39 10.75
N VAL A 403 -13.65 17.31 11.68
CA VAL A 403 -12.98 17.34 12.98
C VAL A 403 -13.77 16.58 14.03
N VAL A 404 -13.10 15.66 14.71
CA VAL A 404 -13.70 14.75 15.68
C VAL A 404 -12.98 14.81 17.02
N VAL A 405 -13.71 15.06 18.10
CA VAL A 405 -13.18 15.03 19.46
C VAL A 405 -13.50 13.67 20.08
N ASN A 406 -12.46 12.88 20.30
CA ASN A 406 -12.55 11.53 20.86
C ASN A 406 -12.34 11.54 22.38
N ARG A 407 -12.79 10.47 23.05
CA ARG A 407 -12.69 10.28 24.51
C ARG A 407 -13.33 11.40 25.32
N LEU A 408 -14.43 11.95 24.83
CA LEU A 408 -15.16 13.00 25.53
C LEU A 408 -15.72 12.50 26.87
N ARG A 409 -15.35 13.17 27.96
CA ARG A 409 -15.77 12.84 29.32
C ARG A 409 -15.67 14.05 30.25
N PRO A 410 -16.48 14.13 31.34
CA PRO A 410 -16.41 15.23 32.29
C PRO A 410 -15.05 15.41 32.96
N ALA A 411 -14.35 14.34 33.28
CA ALA A 411 -13.02 14.39 33.90
C ALA A 411 -11.94 15.07 33.03
N ALA A 412 -12.14 15.15 31.72
CA ALA A 412 -11.19 15.76 30.80
C ALA A 412 -11.55 17.19 30.40
N ALA A 413 -12.85 17.53 30.33
CA ALA A 413 -13.33 18.79 29.79
C ALA A 413 -14.36 19.51 30.70
N GLY A 414 -14.53 19.08 31.98
CA GLY A 414 -15.43 19.70 32.93
C GLY A 414 -16.88 19.21 32.89
N VAL A 415 -17.76 19.87 33.65
CA VAL A 415 -19.13 19.42 33.93
C VAL A 415 -20.00 19.35 32.67
N ALA A 416 -19.81 20.25 31.72
CA ALA A 416 -20.50 20.28 30.43
C ALA A 416 -19.48 20.07 29.27
N PRO A 417 -18.93 18.84 29.12
CA PRO A 417 -17.72 18.63 28.34
C PRO A 417 -17.87 19.03 26.85
N ARG A 418 -19.03 18.78 26.27
CA ARG A 418 -19.31 19.16 24.89
C ARG A 418 -19.33 20.67 24.71
N ALA A 419 -20.11 21.38 25.52
CA ALA A 419 -20.24 22.84 25.43
C ALA A 419 -18.90 23.54 25.70
N GLN A 420 -18.10 23.03 26.64
CA GLN A 420 -16.78 23.60 26.95
C GLN A 420 -15.79 23.39 25.80
N VAL A 421 -15.75 22.23 25.19
CA VAL A 421 -14.92 21.98 24.00
C VAL A 421 -15.38 22.84 22.82
N GLU A 422 -16.68 22.95 22.56
CA GLU A 422 -17.25 23.81 21.52
C GLU A 422 -16.90 25.29 21.76
N ALA A 423 -16.96 25.76 22.99
CA ALA A 423 -16.60 27.15 23.33
C ALA A 423 -15.12 27.44 23.07
N VAL A 424 -14.22 26.51 23.43
CA VAL A 424 -12.77 26.65 23.16
C VAL A 424 -12.53 26.60 21.65
N TRP A 425 -13.13 25.65 20.96
CA TRP A 425 -13.00 25.50 19.51
C TRP A 425 -13.42 26.75 18.75
N ASN A 426 -14.64 27.25 19.03
CA ASN A 426 -15.19 28.43 18.39
C ASN A 426 -14.40 29.72 18.66
N ARG A 427 -13.60 29.73 19.74
CA ARG A 427 -12.75 30.86 20.08
C ARG A 427 -11.40 30.86 19.36
N TYR A 428 -10.83 29.69 19.09
CA TYR A 428 -9.45 29.56 18.65
C TYR A 428 -9.27 28.88 17.28
N ALA A 429 -10.25 28.13 16.80
CA ALA A 429 -10.20 27.51 15.49
C ALA A 429 -10.86 28.36 14.40
N SER A 430 -10.55 28.09 13.15
CA SER A 430 -11.18 28.73 12.01
C SER A 430 -12.70 28.44 11.98
N PRO A 431 -13.55 29.45 11.79
CA PRO A 431 -14.98 29.25 11.62
C PRO A 431 -15.35 28.35 10.42
N ALA A 432 -14.44 28.25 9.43
CA ALA A 432 -14.63 27.37 8.27
C ALA A 432 -14.52 25.89 8.61
N THR A 433 -14.01 25.54 9.80
CA THR A 433 -13.78 24.14 10.19
C THR A 433 -14.54 23.82 11.49
N PRO A 434 -15.84 23.56 11.45
CA PRO A 434 -16.63 23.24 12.64
C PRO A 434 -16.26 21.86 13.19
N LEU A 435 -16.51 21.66 14.51
CA LEU A 435 -16.49 20.33 15.10
C LEU A 435 -17.67 19.51 14.55
N GLU A 436 -17.39 18.35 13.95
CA GLU A 436 -18.44 17.50 13.37
C GLU A 436 -18.98 16.48 14.35
N ALA A 437 -18.11 15.82 15.11
CA ALA A 437 -18.53 14.75 16.00
C ALA A 437 -17.79 14.69 17.33
N PHE A 438 -18.48 14.15 18.33
CA PHE A 438 -17.94 13.86 19.64
C PHE A 438 -18.08 12.36 19.90
N LEU A 439 -16.96 11.68 20.13
CA LEU A 439 -16.92 10.26 20.47
C LEU A 439 -16.78 10.13 22.00
N PRO A 440 -17.74 9.48 22.66
CA PRO A 440 -17.71 9.33 24.11
C PRO A 440 -16.56 8.43 24.57
N TRP A 441 -16.05 8.70 25.77
CA TRP A 441 -15.13 7.80 26.45
C TRP A 441 -15.88 6.56 26.95
N ASP A 442 -15.64 5.43 26.33
CA ASP A 442 -16.32 4.14 26.61
C ASP A 442 -15.28 3.01 26.73
N PRO A 443 -14.47 3.00 27.80
CA PRO A 443 -13.46 1.95 27.99
C PRO A 443 -14.07 0.59 28.21
N ALA A 444 -15.30 0.51 28.77
CA ALA A 444 -16.00 -0.75 28.98
C ALA A 444 -16.33 -1.47 27.65
N ALA A 445 -16.45 -0.73 26.56
CA ALA A 445 -16.61 -1.27 25.22
C ALA A 445 -15.28 -1.43 24.48
N ALA A 446 -14.40 -0.43 24.56
CA ALA A 446 -13.18 -0.38 23.77
C ALA A 446 -12.10 -1.36 24.24
N ASP A 447 -11.86 -1.45 25.56
CA ASP A 447 -10.78 -2.28 26.09
C ASP A 447 -11.01 -3.80 25.86
N PRO A 448 -12.23 -4.36 26.12
CA PRO A 448 -12.49 -5.75 25.77
C PRO A 448 -12.45 -6.03 24.25
N ALA A 449 -12.91 -5.08 23.44
CA ALA A 449 -12.84 -5.22 21.99
C ALA A 449 -11.39 -5.34 21.51
N LEU A 450 -10.51 -4.45 21.95
CA LEU A 450 -9.08 -4.48 21.63
C LEU A 450 -8.41 -5.75 22.14
N LEU A 451 -8.68 -6.15 23.38
CA LEU A 451 -8.12 -7.36 23.97
C LEU A 451 -8.53 -8.63 23.21
N ALA A 452 -9.74 -8.65 22.67
CA ALA A 452 -10.27 -9.77 21.89
C ALA A 452 -9.91 -9.70 20.40
N GLY A 453 -9.24 -8.64 19.91
CA GLY A 453 -8.98 -8.40 18.49
C GLY A 453 -10.28 -8.27 17.68
N GLN A 454 -11.31 -7.64 18.26
CA GLN A 454 -12.64 -7.49 17.69
C GLN A 454 -12.99 -6.02 17.48
N VAL A 455 -13.84 -5.77 16.47
CA VAL A 455 -14.42 -4.44 16.28
C VAL A 455 -15.57 -4.20 17.25
N LEU A 456 -15.92 -2.93 17.51
CA LEU A 456 -17.02 -2.57 18.41
C LEU A 456 -18.38 -3.13 17.95
N ALA A 457 -18.56 -3.32 16.65
CA ALA A 457 -19.76 -3.93 16.08
C ALA A 457 -19.97 -5.38 16.55
N GLU A 458 -18.90 -6.07 16.94
CA GLU A 458 -18.91 -7.44 17.47
C GLU A 458 -18.94 -7.46 19.00
N ALA A 459 -17.95 -6.81 19.62
CA ALA A 459 -17.72 -6.86 21.06
C ALA A 459 -18.77 -6.09 21.86
N ALA A 460 -19.23 -4.93 21.35
CA ALA A 460 -20.11 -4.03 22.05
C ALA A 460 -21.13 -3.35 21.11
N PRO A 461 -22.04 -4.13 20.47
CA PRO A 461 -22.92 -3.64 19.40
C PRO A 461 -23.85 -2.51 19.81
N ASN A 462 -24.11 -2.35 21.10
CA ASN A 462 -25.00 -1.32 21.63
C ASN A 462 -24.26 -0.17 22.33
N SER A 463 -22.92 -0.12 22.26
CA SER A 463 -22.15 0.91 22.95
C SER A 463 -22.43 2.31 22.39
N PRO A 464 -22.39 3.35 23.24
CA PRO A 464 -22.49 4.72 22.79
C PRO A 464 -21.38 5.10 21.80
N LEU A 465 -20.16 4.60 22.01
CA LEU A 465 -19.01 4.82 21.14
C LEU A 465 -19.25 4.23 19.74
N ARG A 466 -19.72 2.98 19.64
CA ARG A 466 -20.07 2.38 18.35
C ARG A 466 -21.12 3.20 17.61
N ARG A 467 -22.19 3.61 18.30
CA ARG A 467 -23.27 4.42 17.67
C ARG A 467 -22.73 5.75 17.10
N ALA A 468 -21.84 6.40 17.83
CA ALA A 468 -21.21 7.62 17.36
C ALA A 468 -20.33 7.38 16.12
N LEU A 469 -19.59 6.28 16.09
CA LEU A 469 -18.76 5.88 14.93
C LEU A 469 -19.62 5.48 13.72
N ALA A 470 -20.73 4.77 13.90
CA ALA A 470 -21.67 4.47 12.83
C ALA A 470 -22.28 5.77 12.23
N THR A 471 -22.62 6.72 13.09
CA THR A 471 -23.08 8.04 12.66
C THR A 471 -22.01 8.77 11.86
N LEU A 472 -20.75 8.73 12.33
CA LEU A 472 -19.60 9.30 11.62
C LEU A 472 -19.38 8.64 10.24
N ALA A 473 -19.59 7.32 10.13
CA ALA A 473 -19.57 6.57 8.89
C ALA A 473 -20.75 6.87 7.95
N GLY A 474 -21.73 7.66 8.39
CA GLY A 474 -22.94 7.94 7.64
C GLY A 474 -23.81 6.69 7.41
N VAL A 475 -23.75 5.72 8.34
CA VAL A 475 -24.52 4.48 8.27
C VAL A 475 -25.35 4.26 9.53
N PRO A 476 -26.52 3.63 9.45
CA PRO A 476 -27.30 3.29 10.64
C PRO A 476 -26.56 2.21 11.43
N ALA A 477 -26.41 2.41 12.74
CA ALA A 477 -25.88 1.38 13.64
C ALA A 477 -26.85 0.18 13.68
N ARG A 478 -26.65 -0.80 12.81
CA ARG A 478 -27.44 -2.02 12.79
C ARG A 478 -27.05 -2.90 13.98
N PRO A 479 -28.05 -3.45 14.73
CA PRO A 479 -27.72 -4.47 15.73
C PRO A 479 -27.06 -5.67 15.00
N ALA A 480 -26.02 -6.24 15.61
CA ALA A 480 -25.39 -7.43 15.07
C ALA A 480 -26.45 -8.53 14.86
N ARG A 481 -26.49 -9.12 13.67
CA ARG A 481 -27.28 -10.34 13.46
C ARG A 481 -26.75 -11.38 14.43
N ARG A 482 -27.59 -11.89 15.32
CA ARG A 482 -27.26 -13.00 16.20
C ARG A 482 -26.97 -14.26 15.37
N GLY A 483 -25.80 -14.30 14.73
CA GLY A 483 -25.21 -15.53 14.27
C GLY A 483 -24.73 -16.28 15.52
N ARG A 484 -25.10 -17.55 15.64
CA ARG A 484 -24.53 -18.46 16.66
C ARG A 484 -23.04 -18.67 16.31
N HIS A 485 -22.19 -17.67 16.51
CA HIS A 485 -20.76 -17.86 16.52
C HIS A 485 -20.35 -18.32 17.92
N ARG A 486 -19.92 -19.57 18.02
CA ARG A 486 -19.08 -20.01 19.12
C ARG A 486 -17.91 -19.04 19.21
N ALA A 487 -17.79 -18.35 20.34
CA ALA A 487 -16.63 -17.53 20.64
C ALA A 487 -15.37 -18.38 20.40
N ARG A 488 -14.49 -17.91 19.52
CA ARG A 488 -13.14 -18.46 19.37
C ARG A 488 -12.45 -18.19 20.71
N PRO A 489 -11.90 -19.20 21.40
CA PRO A 489 -11.20 -18.94 22.65
C PRO A 489 -10.02 -18.01 22.38
N PRO A 490 -9.71 -17.07 23.30
CA PRO A 490 -8.55 -16.19 23.15
C PRO A 490 -7.31 -17.07 23.02
N GLN A 491 -6.57 -16.91 21.92
CA GLN A 491 -5.25 -17.49 21.79
C GLN A 491 -4.36 -16.78 22.80
N ALA A 492 -3.98 -17.47 23.86
CA ALA A 492 -3.01 -16.99 24.82
C ALA A 492 -1.70 -16.69 24.06
N ILE A 493 -1.20 -15.46 24.23
CA ILE A 493 0.14 -15.09 23.82
C ILE A 493 1.09 -16.04 24.54
N ALA A 494 1.61 -17.05 23.85
CA ALA A 494 2.63 -17.92 24.39
C ALA A 494 3.89 -17.08 24.56
N ALA A 495 4.22 -16.78 25.82
CA ALA A 495 5.53 -16.27 26.16
C ALA A 495 6.57 -17.28 25.66
N ALA A 496 7.46 -16.84 24.78
CA ALA A 496 8.57 -17.65 24.31
C ALA A 496 9.44 -18.03 25.51
N SER A 497 9.32 -19.28 25.95
CA SER A 497 10.20 -19.90 26.92
C SER A 497 11.51 -20.22 26.19
N SER A 498 12.57 -19.51 26.53
CA SER A 498 13.91 -19.91 26.21
C SER A 498 14.29 -21.10 27.10
N ASP A 499 14.11 -22.31 26.59
CA ASP A 499 14.76 -23.50 27.13
C ASP A 499 16.06 -23.75 26.34
N THR A 500 17.18 -23.68 27.02
CA THR A 500 18.27 -24.66 26.98
C THR A 500 19.42 -24.18 27.86
N VAL A 501 19.65 -24.83 28.96
CA VAL A 501 20.92 -25.50 29.31
C VAL A 501 20.67 -26.41 30.50
N ARG A 502 20.79 -27.71 30.27
CA ARG A 502 21.00 -28.70 31.34
C ARG A 502 22.44 -28.56 31.83
N ASP A 503 22.67 -28.42 33.14
CA ASP A 503 23.57 -29.36 33.77
C ASP A 503 23.35 -29.45 35.30
N ALA A 504 23.63 -30.61 35.80
CA ALA A 504 23.32 -31.14 37.10
C ALA A 504 24.22 -30.55 38.21
N THR A 505 23.73 -30.46 39.40
CA THR A 505 24.15 -31.08 40.68
C THR A 505 23.71 -30.24 41.87
N ASP A 506 22.81 -30.84 42.62
CA ASP A 506 22.79 -31.08 44.06
C ASP A 506 22.94 -29.95 45.10
N THR A 507 22.15 -30.10 46.13
CA THR A 507 22.16 -29.65 47.55
C THR A 507 21.31 -28.44 47.95
N SER A 508 20.16 -28.84 48.53
CA SER A 508 19.54 -28.34 49.77
C SER A 508 19.88 -26.97 50.36
N ARG A 509 18.87 -26.06 50.42
CA ARG A 509 18.55 -25.29 51.63
C ARG A 509 17.27 -24.41 51.44
N PRO A 510 16.56 -24.03 52.50
CA PRO A 510 15.13 -23.69 52.43
C PRO A 510 14.84 -22.19 52.17
N ALA A 511 13.68 -21.95 51.59
CA ALA A 511 13.10 -20.65 51.23
C ALA A 511 12.98 -19.67 52.40
N ARG A 512 13.52 -18.46 52.24
CA ARG A 512 13.13 -17.28 53.02
C ARG A 512 12.11 -16.47 52.24
N ARG A 513 10.90 -16.35 52.80
CA ARG A 513 9.85 -15.43 52.36
C ARG A 513 10.38 -13.99 52.42
N ARG A 514 10.37 -13.26 51.29
CA ARG A 514 10.53 -11.79 51.27
C ARG A 514 9.14 -11.16 51.23
N THR A 515 8.81 -10.48 52.31
CA THR A 515 7.66 -9.60 52.48
C THR A 515 7.79 -8.38 51.59
N LEU A 516 6.78 -8.10 50.78
CA LEU A 516 6.61 -6.85 50.04
C LEU A 516 6.27 -5.71 51.02
N ILE A 517 7.05 -4.64 50.98
CA ILE A 517 6.84 -3.39 51.75
C ILE A 517 5.98 -2.47 50.86
N PRO A 518 4.85 -1.95 51.32
CA PRO A 518 4.07 -0.97 50.57
C PRO A 518 4.70 0.43 50.67
N TRP A 519 4.79 1.12 49.56
CA TRP A 519 5.25 2.50 49.48
C TRP A 519 4.19 3.43 50.09
N SER A 520 4.49 4.07 51.25
CA SER A 520 3.72 5.14 51.81
C SER A 520 4.35 6.50 51.43
N VAL A 521 3.58 7.33 50.76
CA VAL A 521 3.91 8.72 50.47
C VAL A 521 3.76 9.53 51.78
N ARG A 522 4.86 10.02 52.32
CA ARG A 522 4.85 11.01 53.41
C ARG A 522 4.70 12.42 52.83
N SER A 523 3.58 13.06 53.17
CA SER A 523 3.40 14.49 53.01
C SER A 523 4.31 15.25 54.02
N ARG A 524 5.22 16.09 53.52
CA ARG A 524 5.90 17.10 54.37
C ARG A 524 5.06 18.36 54.37
N ARG A 525 4.57 18.73 55.54
CA ARG A 525 4.18 20.10 55.88
C ARG A 525 5.47 20.81 56.33
N THR A 526 5.69 21.98 55.83
CA THR A 526 6.64 22.95 56.36
C THR A 526 5.92 24.24 56.77
N PRO A 527 6.41 24.97 57.78
CA PRO A 527 5.67 26.00 58.48
C PRO A 527 5.47 27.28 57.69
#